data_c6324458c1a0fc7b5888fa12e3b6d46a
#
_entry.id   c6324458c1a0fc7b5888fa12e3b6d46a
#
_cell.length_a   1.000
_cell.length_b   1.000
_cell.length_c   1.000
_cell.angle_alpha   90.00
_cell.angle_beta   90.00
_cell.angle_gamma   90.00
#
_symmetry.space_group_name_H-M   'P 1'
#
loop_
_entity.id
_entity.type
_entity.pdbx_description
1 polymer ?
#
loop_
_entity_poly.entity_id
_entity_poly.type
_entity_poly.pdbx_seq_one_letter_code
_entity_poly.pdbx_strand_id
1 'polypeptide(L)'
;MLYILFRYLLWPLFMIIMRPQVYNLKGLRVKGGAIYACNHLSMLDPVMIAFLSPRIVHFMAKKELFNGLGKAFFRGLMVFPVNRHTADIASLKRAMEVLKDGKVFGIFPEGKRSVTGELDELEKGTAFLALKSGAPVIPM
;
A
#
# COMPACT_ATOMS: atom_id res chain seq x y z
N MET A 1 9.48 -6.92 11.78
CA MET A 1 10.94 -7.20 11.67
C MET A 1 11.36 -7.44 10.22
N LEU A 2 10.71 -8.34 9.47
CA LEU A 2 11.04 -8.65 8.06
C LEU A 2 10.97 -7.42 7.13
N TYR A 3 9.93 -6.58 7.26
CA TYR A 3 9.77 -5.34 6.49
C TYR A 3 10.99 -4.40 6.65
N ILE A 4 11.42 -4.20 7.87
CA ILE A 4 12.57 -3.31 8.18
C ILE A 4 13.86 -3.89 7.61
N LEU A 5 14.08 -5.20 7.81
CA LEU A 5 15.24 -5.90 7.27
C LEU A 5 15.30 -5.79 5.73
N PHE A 6 14.21 -6.10 5.05
CA PHE A 6 14.11 -5.99 3.59
C PHE A 6 14.36 -4.56 3.12
N ARG A 7 13.77 -3.58 3.79
CA ARG A 7 13.93 -2.18 3.45
C ARG A 7 15.38 -1.74 3.54
N TYR A 8 16.08 -1.98 4.67
CA TYR A 8 17.46 -1.51 4.82
C TYR A 8 18.45 -2.31 3.98
N LEU A 9 18.25 -3.61 3.81
CA LEU A 9 19.13 -4.45 3.02
C LEU A 9 19.04 -4.16 1.52
N LEU A 10 17.82 -4.00 0.99
CA LEU A 10 17.58 -3.84 -0.44
C LEU A 10 17.48 -2.38 -0.90
N TRP A 11 17.32 -1.43 0.03
CA TRP A 11 17.17 -0.01 -0.29
C TRP A 11 18.31 0.56 -1.14
N PRO A 12 19.61 0.33 -0.82
CA PRO A 12 20.70 0.86 -1.65
C PRO A 12 20.64 0.32 -3.09
N LEU A 13 20.43 -1.00 -3.22
CA LEU A 13 20.31 -1.64 -4.52
C LEU A 13 19.11 -1.09 -5.31
N PHE A 14 17.97 -0.94 -4.65
CA PHE A 14 16.77 -0.35 -5.22
C PHE A 14 17.03 1.07 -5.75
N MET A 15 17.67 1.94 -4.96
CA MET A 15 17.98 3.30 -5.36
C MET A 15 18.93 3.38 -6.56
N ILE A 16 19.90 2.47 -6.65
CA ILE A 16 20.85 2.39 -7.77
C ILE A 16 20.15 1.94 -9.06
N ILE A 17 19.33 0.91 -8.98
CA ILE A 17 18.66 0.31 -10.15
C ILE A 17 17.50 1.17 -10.64
N MET A 18 16.61 1.57 -9.74
CA MET A 18 15.37 2.24 -10.10
C MET A 18 15.51 3.74 -10.28
N ARG A 19 16.52 4.36 -9.64
CA ARG A 19 16.80 5.81 -9.68
C ARG A 19 15.53 6.67 -9.55
N PRO A 20 14.66 6.42 -8.55
CA PRO A 20 13.38 7.08 -8.45
C PRO A 20 13.56 8.59 -8.26
N GLN A 21 12.80 9.36 -9.00
CA GLN A 21 12.70 10.81 -8.78
C GLN A 21 11.50 11.06 -7.86
N VAL A 22 11.75 11.67 -6.70
CA VAL A 22 10.70 11.91 -5.70
C VAL A 22 10.51 13.39 -5.51
N TYR A 23 9.30 13.85 -5.72
CA TYR A 23 8.89 15.23 -5.53
C TYR A 23 8.05 15.33 -4.25
N ASN A 24 8.20 16.44 -3.50
CA ASN A 24 7.40 16.74 -2.32
C ASN A 24 7.39 15.68 -1.22
N LEU A 25 8.55 15.18 -0.81
CA LEU A 25 8.70 14.22 0.32
C LEU A 25 8.05 14.69 1.63
N LYS A 26 7.82 16.00 1.81
CA LYS A 26 7.18 16.55 3.01
C LYS A 26 5.76 16.01 3.18
N GLY A 27 5.03 15.79 2.08
CA GLY A 27 3.68 15.22 2.10
C GLY A 27 3.62 13.82 2.70
N LEU A 28 4.70 13.04 2.62
CA LEU A 28 4.77 11.68 3.17
C LEU A 28 5.01 11.64 4.68
N ARG A 29 5.30 12.77 5.33
CA ARG A 29 5.61 12.87 6.77
C ARG A 29 4.41 13.24 7.63
N VAL A 30 3.20 13.06 7.11
CA VAL A 30 1.96 13.33 7.86
C VAL A 30 1.91 12.46 9.11
N LYS A 31 1.55 13.06 10.25
CA LYS A 31 1.36 12.35 11.53
C LYS A 31 -0.02 11.69 11.57
N GLY A 32 -0.16 10.61 12.33
CA GLY A 32 -1.41 9.87 12.45
C GLY A 32 -1.66 8.93 11.28
N GLY A 33 -2.90 8.45 11.14
CA GLY A 33 -3.32 7.62 10.02
C GLY A 33 -3.28 8.37 8.70
N ALA A 34 -2.82 7.74 7.64
CA ALA A 34 -2.79 8.33 6.30
C ALA A 34 -3.02 7.25 5.24
N ILE A 35 -3.66 7.64 4.14
CA ILE A 35 -3.88 6.79 2.96
C ILE A 35 -2.94 7.26 1.85
N TYR A 36 -2.06 6.38 1.40
CA TYR A 36 -1.25 6.62 0.20
C TYR A 36 -1.98 6.01 -0.99
N ALA A 37 -2.44 6.87 -1.90
CA ALA A 37 -3.16 6.47 -3.11
C ALA A 37 -2.24 6.61 -4.33
N CYS A 38 -2.01 5.50 -5.00
CA CYS A 38 -1.13 5.44 -6.17
C CYS A 38 -1.83 4.70 -7.31
N ASN A 39 -1.58 5.08 -8.56
CA ASN A 39 -1.93 4.26 -9.70
C ASN A 39 -1.14 2.94 -9.69
N HIS A 40 -1.67 1.89 -10.33
CA HIS A 40 -1.07 0.57 -10.28
C HIS A 40 -0.65 0.10 -11.67
N LEU A 41 0.63 0.19 -11.96
CA LEU A 41 1.22 -0.19 -13.26
C LEU A 41 2.04 -1.47 -13.17
N SER A 42 2.68 -1.71 -12.02
CA SER A 42 3.65 -2.79 -11.84
C SER A 42 3.42 -3.57 -10.55
N MET A 43 3.86 -4.83 -10.52
CA MET A 43 3.95 -5.59 -9.27
C MET A 43 4.97 -4.99 -8.28
N LEU A 44 5.86 -4.13 -8.75
CA LEU A 44 6.87 -3.47 -7.92
C LEU A 44 6.37 -2.19 -7.25
N ASP A 45 5.21 -1.64 -7.64
CA ASP A 45 4.69 -0.40 -7.07
C ASP A 45 4.57 -0.43 -5.54
N PRO A 46 4.03 -1.49 -4.90
CA PRO A 46 4.00 -1.56 -3.44
C PRO A 46 5.39 -1.53 -2.82
N VAL A 47 6.38 -2.13 -3.50
CA VAL A 47 7.78 -2.14 -3.07
C VAL A 47 8.39 -0.75 -3.18
N MET A 48 8.13 -0.06 -4.29
CA MET A 48 8.56 1.34 -4.48
C MET A 48 8.00 2.25 -3.39
N ILE A 49 6.71 2.19 -3.14
CA ILE A 49 6.05 2.98 -2.08
C ILE A 49 6.67 2.65 -0.72
N ALA A 50 6.90 1.37 -0.42
CA ALA A 50 7.49 0.92 0.83
C ALA A 50 8.92 1.45 1.03
N PHE A 51 9.73 1.52 -0.02
CA PHE A 51 11.09 2.04 0.04
C PHE A 51 11.17 3.57 0.10
N LEU A 52 10.28 4.26 -0.58
CA LEU A 52 10.26 5.73 -0.62
C LEU A 52 9.57 6.34 0.61
N SER A 53 8.64 5.62 1.23
CA SER A 53 7.93 6.10 2.41
C SER A 53 8.85 6.20 3.64
N PRO A 54 8.83 7.30 4.39
CA PRO A 54 9.53 7.39 5.68
C PRO A 54 8.88 6.54 6.77
N ARG A 55 7.65 6.03 6.52
CA ARG A 55 6.82 5.27 7.46
C ARG A 55 6.58 3.86 6.94
N ILE A 56 6.26 2.94 7.84
CA ILE A 56 5.81 1.59 7.46
C ILE A 56 4.45 1.69 6.81
N VAL A 57 4.33 1.17 5.59
CA VAL A 57 3.09 1.16 4.81
C VAL A 57 2.48 -0.23 4.85
N HIS A 58 1.19 -0.30 5.16
CA HIS A 58 0.41 -1.51 5.15
C HIS A 58 -0.33 -1.60 3.81
N PHE A 59 -0.34 -2.77 3.20
CA PHE A 59 -1.03 -3.00 1.93
C PHE A 59 -2.02 -4.16 2.05
N MET A 60 -2.90 -4.27 1.07
CA MET A 60 -3.69 -5.47 0.85
C MET A 60 -3.31 -6.13 -0.48
N ALA A 61 -3.34 -7.46 -0.51
CA ALA A 61 -3.05 -8.23 -1.70
C ALA A 61 -4.03 -9.39 -1.84
N LYS A 62 -4.13 -9.96 -3.04
CA LYS A 62 -5.01 -11.09 -3.32
C LYS A 62 -4.82 -12.22 -2.32
N LYS A 63 -5.92 -12.77 -1.81
CA LYS A 63 -5.93 -13.86 -0.82
C LYS A 63 -5.11 -15.09 -1.29
N GLU A 64 -5.09 -15.36 -2.58
CA GLU A 64 -4.37 -16.47 -3.19
C GLU A 64 -2.85 -16.41 -2.97
N LEU A 65 -2.30 -15.22 -2.76
CA LEU A 65 -0.87 -15.02 -2.46
C LEU A 65 -0.48 -15.46 -1.05
N PHE A 66 -1.46 -15.71 -0.18
CA PHE A 66 -1.25 -16.08 1.22
C PHE A 66 -1.28 -17.60 1.45
N ASN A 67 -0.98 -18.39 0.44
CA ASN A 67 -0.89 -19.85 0.55
C ASN A 67 0.55 -20.28 0.91
N GLY A 68 0.67 -21.35 1.71
CA GLY A 68 1.97 -21.91 2.08
C GLY A 68 2.93 -20.86 2.69
N LEU A 69 4.15 -20.83 2.20
CA LEU A 69 5.20 -19.90 2.64
C LEU A 69 4.87 -18.43 2.37
N GLY A 70 4.03 -18.14 1.38
CA GLY A 70 3.59 -16.78 1.06
C GLY A 70 2.88 -16.10 2.23
N LYS A 71 2.16 -16.85 3.05
CA LYS A 71 1.44 -16.32 4.22
C LYS A 71 2.37 -15.63 5.23
N ALA A 72 3.47 -16.29 5.59
CA ALA A 72 4.45 -15.73 6.54
C ALA A 72 5.19 -14.55 5.91
N PHE A 73 5.58 -14.67 4.64
CA PHE A 73 6.29 -13.64 3.90
C PHE A 73 5.47 -12.33 3.78
N PHE A 74 4.26 -12.38 3.23
CA PHE A 74 3.43 -11.19 3.04
C PHE A 74 3.00 -10.57 4.38
N ARG A 75 2.70 -11.36 5.41
CA ARG A 75 2.43 -10.83 6.75
C ARG A 75 3.65 -10.12 7.34
N GLY A 76 4.84 -10.66 7.15
CA GLY A 76 6.10 -10.03 7.56
C GLY A 76 6.38 -8.70 6.85
N LEU A 77 5.80 -8.51 5.66
CA LEU A 77 5.84 -7.26 4.88
C LEU A 77 4.66 -6.32 5.17
N MET A 78 3.89 -6.55 6.23
CA MET A 78 2.71 -5.75 6.59
C MET A 78 1.60 -5.75 5.53
N VAL A 79 1.50 -6.84 4.78
CA VAL A 79 0.44 -7.06 3.79
C VAL A 79 -0.60 -8.00 4.37
N PHE A 80 -1.89 -7.71 4.15
CA PHE A 80 -3.00 -8.55 4.55
C PHE A 80 -3.88 -8.96 3.35
N PRO A 81 -4.58 -10.11 3.44
CA PRO A 81 -5.35 -10.63 2.32
C PRO A 81 -6.63 -9.84 2.07
N VAL A 82 -7.02 -9.73 0.80
CA VAL A 82 -8.32 -9.23 0.35
C VAL A 82 -8.94 -10.18 -0.67
N ASN A 83 -10.24 -10.40 -0.57
CA ASN A 83 -11.01 -11.08 -1.59
C ASN A 83 -11.56 -10.07 -2.59
N ARG A 84 -11.07 -10.11 -3.83
CA ARG A 84 -11.44 -9.14 -4.88
C ARG A 84 -12.77 -9.45 -5.58
N HIS A 85 -13.34 -10.62 -5.35
CA HIS A 85 -14.56 -11.06 -6.03
C HIS A 85 -15.84 -10.79 -5.24
N THR A 86 -15.71 -10.28 -4.02
CA THR A 86 -16.82 -9.95 -3.14
C THR A 86 -16.52 -8.67 -2.36
N ALA A 87 -17.57 -8.00 -1.89
CA ALA A 87 -17.42 -6.90 -0.94
C ALA A 87 -16.75 -7.43 0.34
N ASP A 88 -15.43 -7.30 0.44
CA ASP A 88 -14.64 -7.82 1.57
C ASP A 88 -14.65 -6.85 2.74
N ILE A 89 -15.71 -6.95 3.55
CA ILE A 89 -15.89 -6.13 4.75
C ILE A 89 -14.74 -6.35 5.75
N ALA A 90 -14.19 -7.57 5.81
CA ALA A 90 -13.10 -7.89 6.73
C ALA A 90 -11.81 -7.14 6.37
N SER A 91 -11.47 -7.05 5.08
CA SER A 91 -10.31 -6.28 4.63
C SER A 91 -10.50 -4.78 4.83
N LEU A 92 -11.71 -4.24 4.59
CA LEU A 92 -12.05 -2.85 4.88
C LEU A 92 -11.94 -2.53 6.38
N LYS A 93 -12.45 -3.42 7.23
CA LYS A 93 -12.31 -3.28 8.70
C LYS A 93 -10.84 -3.28 9.10
N ARG A 94 -10.02 -4.15 8.53
CA ARG A 94 -8.59 -4.21 8.81
C ARG A 94 -7.86 -2.92 8.36
N ALA A 95 -8.19 -2.39 7.20
CA ALA A 95 -7.65 -1.11 6.73
C ALA A 95 -8.04 0.05 7.68
N MET A 96 -9.28 0.07 8.16
CA MET A 96 -9.75 1.04 9.16
C MET A 96 -8.99 0.93 10.49
N GLU A 97 -8.68 -0.28 10.96
CA GLU A 97 -7.85 -0.51 12.16
C GLU A 97 -6.46 0.07 11.97
N VAL A 98 -5.81 -0.20 10.81
CA VAL A 98 -4.50 0.36 10.47
C VAL A 98 -4.51 1.89 10.56
N LEU A 99 -5.53 2.54 10.00
CA LEU A 99 -5.65 4.00 10.01
C LEU A 99 -5.94 4.55 11.42
N LYS A 100 -6.80 3.89 12.21
CA LYS A 100 -7.08 4.25 13.61
C LYS A 100 -5.86 4.14 14.51
N ASP A 101 -5.00 3.13 14.26
CA ASP A 101 -3.72 2.96 14.95
C ASP A 101 -2.69 4.04 14.58
N GLY A 102 -3.06 5.03 13.78
CA GLY A 102 -2.16 6.08 13.33
C GLY A 102 -1.12 5.60 12.31
N LYS A 103 -1.36 4.49 11.62
CA LYS A 103 -0.45 3.88 10.63
C LYS A 103 -0.81 4.30 9.22
N VAL A 104 0.09 4.01 8.26
CA VAL A 104 -0.12 4.30 6.83
C VAL A 104 -0.71 3.08 6.14
N PHE A 105 -1.74 3.33 5.35
CA PHE A 105 -2.34 2.34 4.47
C PHE A 105 -2.13 2.74 3.00
N GLY A 106 -1.44 1.88 2.24
CA GLY A 106 -1.24 2.04 0.80
C GLY A 106 -2.36 1.37 0.03
N ILE A 107 -2.96 2.10 -0.88
CA ILE A 107 -4.04 1.59 -1.72
C ILE A 107 -3.81 1.96 -3.18
N PHE A 108 -4.23 1.06 -4.06
CA PHE A 108 -4.33 1.29 -5.48
C PHE A 108 -5.81 1.45 -5.81
N PRO A 109 -6.29 2.69 -6.00
CA PRO A 109 -7.72 2.96 -6.12
C PRO A 109 -8.42 2.24 -7.28
N GLU A 110 -7.67 1.86 -8.32
CA GLU A 110 -8.15 1.11 -9.47
C GLU A 110 -8.47 -0.37 -9.17
N GLY A 111 -8.03 -0.89 -7.98
CA GLY A 111 -8.25 -2.28 -7.57
C GLY A 111 -7.53 -3.34 -8.40
N LYS A 112 -7.00 -2.99 -9.56
CA LYS A 112 -6.26 -3.85 -10.49
C LYS A 112 -5.08 -3.08 -11.09
N ARG A 113 -4.18 -3.78 -11.79
CA ARG A 113 -3.11 -3.13 -12.56
C ARG A 113 -3.66 -2.59 -13.87
N SER A 114 -3.33 -1.34 -14.19
CA SER A 114 -3.62 -0.77 -15.50
C SER A 114 -2.78 -1.47 -16.58
N VAL A 115 -3.38 -1.76 -17.71
CA VAL A 115 -2.71 -2.34 -18.88
C VAL A 115 -2.32 -1.24 -19.87
N THR A 116 -3.08 -0.16 -19.92
CA THR A 116 -2.88 0.96 -20.84
C THR A 116 -1.98 2.06 -20.30
N GLY A 117 -1.76 2.08 -18.96
CA GLY A 117 -1.07 3.17 -18.28
C GLY A 117 -1.96 4.37 -17.96
N GLU A 118 -3.19 4.37 -18.42
CA GLU A 118 -4.19 5.38 -18.08
C GLU A 118 -4.89 5.02 -16.75
N LEU A 119 -5.42 6.03 -16.07
CA LEU A 119 -6.24 5.84 -14.88
C LEU A 119 -7.55 5.15 -15.26
N ASP A 120 -7.79 4.02 -14.61
CA ASP A 120 -9.03 3.27 -14.76
C ASP A 120 -10.10 3.75 -13.76
N GLU A 121 -11.28 3.16 -13.82
CA GLU A 121 -12.37 3.46 -12.89
C GLU A 121 -11.93 3.19 -11.44
N LEU A 122 -12.19 4.16 -10.55
CA LEU A 122 -11.77 4.07 -9.16
C LEU A 122 -12.77 3.28 -8.32
N GLU A 123 -12.26 2.35 -7.55
CA GLU A 123 -13.06 1.58 -6.60
C GLU A 123 -13.60 2.44 -5.45
N LYS A 124 -14.88 2.32 -5.17
CA LYS A 124 -15.59 3.06 -4.09
C LYS A 124 -14.99 2.83 -2.70
N GLY A 125 -14.25 1.74 -2.51
CA GLY A 125 -13.61 1.39 -1.25
C GLY A 125 -12.59 2.42 -0.76
N THR A 126 -11.85 3.06 -1.68
CA THR A 126 -10.90 4.12 -1.33
C THR A 126 -11.60 5.34 -0.75
N ALA A 127 -12.65 5.82 -1.40
CA ALA A 127 -13.45 6.94 -0.93
C ALA A 127 -14.12 6.63 0.41
N PHE A 128 -14.66 5.42 0.57
CA PHE A 128 -15.25 4.95 1.82
C PHE A 128 -14.24 4.99 2.98
N LEU A 129 -13.03 4.47 2.78
CA LEU A 129 -11.98 4.48 3.80
C LEU A 129 -11.58 5.90 4.18
N ALA A 130 -11.40 6.79 3.22
CA ALA A 130 -11.04 8.19 3.46
C ALA A 130 -12.10 8.90 4.29
N LEU A 131 -13.38 8.83 3.86
CA LEU A 131 -14.48 9.48 4.54
C LEU A 131 -14.73 8.93 5.95
N LYS A 132 -14.67 7.61 6.13
CA LYS A 132 -14.94 6.98 7.44
C LYS A 132 -13.79 7.11 8.43
N SER A 133 -12.56 7.15 7.98
CA SER A 133 -11.39 7.29 8.85
C SER A 133 -11.05 8.75 9.16
N GLY A 134 -11.45 9.69 8.30
CA GLY A 134 -10.95 11.07 8.33
C GLY A 134 -9.45 11.20 8.04
N ALA A 135 -8.80 10.12 7.60
CA ALA A 135 -7.38 10.12 7.29
C ALA A 135 -7.11 10.90 5.99
N PRO A 136 -6.06 11.72 5.94
CA PRO A 136 -5.68 12.41 4.71
C PRO A 136 -5.30 11.41 3.63
N VAL A 137 -5.71 11.69 2.40
CA VAL A 137 -5.32 10.96 1.20
C VAL A 137 -4.15 11.69 0.55
N ILE A 138 -3.06 10.97 0.35
CA ILE A 138 -1.82 11.50 -0.23
C ILE A 138 -1.63 10.80 -1.57
N PRO A 139 -1.81 11.49 -2.68
CA PRO A 139 -1.56 10.94 -4.01
C PRO A 139 -0.05 10.75 -4.22
N MET A 140 0.30 9.65 -4.88
CA MET A 140 1.70 9.29 -5.17
C MET A 140 1.87 8.93 -6.65
#